data_874d50cc15fa952bfced331f7fb12fd1
#
_entry.id   874d50cc15fa952bfced331f7fb12fd1
#
_cell.length_a   1.000
_cell.length_b   1.000
_cell.length_c   1.000
_cell.angle_alpha   90.00
_cell.angle_beta   90.00
_cell.angle_gamma   90.00
#
_symmetry.space_group_name_H-M   'P 1'
#
loop_
_entity.id
_entity.type
_entity.pdbx_description
1 polymer ?
#
loop_
_entity_poly.entity_id
_entity_poly.type
_entity_poly.pdbx_seq_one_letter_code
_entity_poly.pdbx_strand_id
1 'polypeptide(L)'
;EQLIPGYIGATNNPISNLGEIRNRGVELSIGNRLRVNDLTLNTQFTYTHFKNEVLKVAGETGYLQGWSWPVRNTPITRMTEGYPIAHFVGYQADGIFQSEAEVFSHINSEGDLLQPDAKPGDIRFLDTNEDGAINSDDIGHIGSPWPKHVLGLSLNLKYKGFDFSAV
;
A
#
# COMPACT_ATOMS: atom_id res chain seq x y z
N GLU A 1 -15.44 0.35 14.71
CA GLU A 1 -16.63 -0.02 15.51
C GLU A 1 -16.56 -1.49 15.86
N GLN A 2 -16.83 -1.83 17.12
CA GLN A 2 -16.91 -3.22 17.55
C GLN A 2 -18.31 -3.75 17.27
N LEU A 3 -18.42 -4.82 16.48
CA LEU A 3 -19.71 -5.48 16.24
C LEU A 3 -20.21 -6.09 17.54
N ILE A 4 -21.43 -5.74 17.94
CA ILE A 4 -22.12 -6.34 19.08
C ILE A 4 -23.26 -7.23 18.57
N PRO A 5 -23.49 -8.38 19.21
CA PRO A 5 -24.59 -9.25 18.84
C PRO A 5 -25.96 -8.54 18.96
N GLY A 6 -26.82 -8.69 17.96
CA GLY A 6 -28.13 -8.01 17.89
C GLY A 6 -29.08 -8.31 19.05
N TYR A 7 -28.87 -9.42 19.80
CA TYR A 7 -29.67 -9.76 20.96
C TYR A 7 -29.43 -8.89 22.20
N ILE A 8 -28.40 -8.02 22.20
CA ILE A 8 -28.09 -7.09 23.30
C ILE A 8 -29.02 -5.86 23.28
N GLY A 9 -29.77 -5.65 22.18
CA GLY A 9 -30.74 -4.55 22.06
C GLY A 9 -30.10 -3.16 21.86
N ALA A 10 -28.79 -3.08 21.62
CA ALA A 10 -28.12 -1.84 21.31
C ALA A 10 -28.29 -1.50 19.82
N THR A 11 -28.75 -0.29 19.54
CA THR A 11 -28.99 0.20 18.17
C THR A 11 -27.73 0.71 17.49
N ASN A 12 -26.68 1.01 18.25
CA ASN A 12 -25.40 1.49 17.74
C ASN A 12 -24.24 0.71 18.34
N ASN A 13 -23.24 0.42 17.53
CA ASN A 13 -22.01 -0.20 17.99
C ASN A 13 -21.22 0.79 18.88
N PRO A 14 -20.71 0.36 20.04
CA PRO A 14 -19.88 1.21 20.86
C PRO A 14 -18.57 1.58 20.14
N ILE A 15 -18.13 2.80 20.36
CA ILE A 15 -16.78 3.24 19.91
C ILE A 15 -15.78 2.68 20.91
N SER A 16 -14.81 1.92 20.42
CA SER A 16 -13.70 1.41 21.21
C SER A 16 -12.36 1.61 20.49
N ASN A 17 -11.27 1.63 21.28
CA ASN A 17 -9.93 1.69 20.71
C ASN A 17 -9.54 0.31 20.17
N LEU A 18 -9.63 0.14 18.85
CA LEU A 18 -9.36 -1.11 18.15
C LEU A 18 -7.92 -1.27 17.68
N GLY A 19 -7.07 -0.26 17.85
CA GLY A 19 -5.69 -0.37 17.42
C GLY A 19 -4.81 0.80 17.85
N GLU A 20 -3.52 0.58 17.72
CA GLU A 20 -2.46 1.57 17.96
C GLU A 20 -1.64 1.75 16.68
N ILE A 21 -1.38 3.00 16.30
CA ILE A 21 -0.64 3.35 15.09
C ILE A 21 0.49 4.28 15.47
N ARG A 22 1.66 4.03 14.90
CA ARG A 22 2.84 4.86 15.05
C ARG A 22 3.25 5.49 13.74
N ASN A 23 3.40 6.81 13.74
CA ASN A 23 3.99 7.58 12.66
C ASN A 23 5.33 8.15 13.13
N ARG A 24 6.37 8.00 12.33
CA ARG A 24 7.68 8.61 12.56
C ARG A 24 8.39 8.89 11.25
N GLY A 25 9.18 9.95 11.24
CA GLY A 25 9.86 10.36 10.03
C GLY A 25 10.85 11.48 10.25
N VAL A 26 11.43 11.93 9.16
CA VAL A 26 12.37 13.05 9.11
C VAL A 26 11.92 13.98 7.99
N GLU A 27 11.90 15.27 8.27
CA GLU A 27 11.64 16.31 7.30
C GLU A 27 12.86 17.24 7.21
N LEU A 28 13.30 17.49 6.00
CA LEU A 28 14.40 18.40 5.69
C LEU A 28 13.91 19.45 4.70
N SER A 29 14.16 20.72 5.02
CA SER A 29 13.89 21.84 4.12
C SER A 29 15.15 22.70 4.03
N ILE A 30 15.66 22.88 2.81
CA ILE A 30 16.82 23.71 2.52
C ILE A 30 16.43 24.77 1.52
N GLY A 31 16.51 26.02 1.96
CA GLY A 31 16.28 27.19 1.10
C GLY A 31 17.56 27.96 0.86
N ASN A 32 17.76 28.42 -0.37
CA ASN A 32 18.85 29.31 -0.73
C ASN A 32 18.34 30.48 -1.58
N ARG A 33 18.92 31.64 -1.33
CA ARG A 33 18.67 32.83 -2.14
C ARG A 33 20.01 33.41 -2.61
N LEU A 34 20.22 33.33 -3.90
CA LEU A 34 21.38 33.93 -4.58
C LEU A 34 20.93 35.22 -5.27
N ARG A 35 21.71 36.31 -5.07
CA ARG A 35 21.51 37.57 -5.78
C ARG A 35 22.85 38.05 -6.33
N VAL A 36 22.92 38.19 -7.65
CA VAL A 36 24.09 38.67 -8.36
C VAL A 36 23.63 39.68 -9.41
N ASN A 37 23.97 40.97 -9.24
CA ASN A 37 23.49 42.06 -10.07
C ASN A 37 21.95 42.04 -10.20
N ASP A 38 21.46 41.95 -11.45
CA ASP A 38 20.04 41.92 -11.79
C ASP A 38 19.43 40.50 -11.66
N LEU A 39 20.24 39.49 -11.35
CA LEU A 39 19.80 38.10 -11.19
C LEU A 39 19.46 37.82 -9.75
N THR A 40 18.26 37.30 -9.52
CA THR A 40 17.85 36.72 -8.23
C THR A 40 17.35 35.31 -8.45
N LEU A 41 17.96 34.35 -7.76
CA LEU A 41 17.55 32.94 -7.77
C LEU A 41 17.17 32.52 -6.34
N ASN A 42 15.95 32.11 -6.17
CA ASN A 42 15.50 31.43 -4.94
C ASN A 42 15.29 29.96 -5.25
N THR A 43 15.90 29.10 -4.48
CA THR A 43 15.73 27.65 -4.56
C THR A 43 15.26 27.12 -3.23
N GLN A 44 14.34 26.17 -3.25
CA GLN A 44 13.92 25.44 -2.06
C GLN A 44 13.84 23.96 -2.39
N PHE A 45 14.55 23.18 -1.62
CA PHE A 45 14.50 21.74 -1.65
C PHE A 45 13.82 21.23 -0.38
N THR A 46 12.87 20.31 -0.52
CA THR A 46 12.23 19.62 0.59
C THR A 46 12.38 18.11 0.43
N TYR A 47 12.63 17.44 1.52
CA TYR A 47 12.67 16.00 1.59
C TYR A 47 11.91 15.55 2.83
N THR A 48 10.96 14.65 2.63
CA THR A 48 10.22 14.01 3.71
C THR A 48 10.37 12.51 3.58
N HIS A 49 10.81 11.87 4.64
CA HIS A 49 10.74 10.42 4.82
C HIS A 49 9.85 10.13 5.99
N PHE A 50 8.83 9.27 5.78
CA PHE A 50 7.98 8.90 6.89
C PHE A 50 7.59 7.41 6.83
N LYS A 51 7.46 6.80 8.02
CA LYS A 51 7.02 5.43 8.22
C LYS A 51 5.74 5.45 9.07
N ASN A 52 4.66 4.91 8.50
CA ASN A 52 3.43 4.58 9.21
C ASN A 52 3.46 3.08 9.55
N GLU A 53 3.09 2.70 10.76
CA GLU A 53 3.12 1.32 11.23
C GLU A 53 2.01 1.09 12.25
N VAL A 54 1.22 0.06 12.02
CA VAL A 54 0.25 -0.43 12.98
C VAL A 54 0.99 -1.25 14.03
N LEU A 55 0.89 -0.86 15.30
CA LEU A 55 1.58 -1.54 16.41
C LEU A 55 0.70 -2.60 17.06
N LYS A 56 -0.62 -2.37 17.05
CA LYS A 56 -1.57 -3.28 17.67
C LYS A 56 -2.92 -3.20 16.97
N VAL A 57 -3.56 -4.35 16.83
CA VAL A 57 -4.93 -4.49 16.35
C VAL A 57 -5.72 -5.32 17.36
N ALA A 58 -6.89 -4.83 17.78
CA ALA A 58 -7.81 -5.60 18.61
C ALA A 58 -8.63 -6.57 17.74
N GLY A 59 -8.80 -7.80 18.20
CA GLY A 59 -9.56 -8.84 17.51
C GLY A 59 -8.79 -10.14 17.40
N GLU A 60 -9.51 -11.22 17.19
CA GLU A 60 -8.94 -12.59 17.10
C GLU A 60 -8.25 -12.87 15.78
N THR A 61 -8.61 -12.14 14.72
CA THR A 61 -8.10 -12.35 13.35
C THR A 61 -6.74 -11.73 13.11
N GLY A 62 -6.23 -10.87 14.04
CA GLY A 62 -4.96 -10.16 13.87
C GLY A 62 -4.99 -9.03 12.83
N TYR A 63 -6.15 -8.77 12.23
CA TYR A 63 -6.35 -7.64 11.32
C TYR A 63 -7.77 -7.10 11.38
N LEU A 64 -7.94 -5.84 10.96
CA LEU A 64 -9.23 -5.24 10.68
C LEU A 64 -9.38 -5.06 9.17
N GLN A 65 -10.52 -5.55 8.66
CA GLN A 65 -10.90 -5.35 7.26
C GLN A 65 -11.14 -3.86 7.01
N GLY A 66 -10.48 -3.32 5.99
CA GLY A 66 -10.71 -1.98 5.50
C GLY A 66 -11.75 -1.95 4.36
N TRP A 67 -11.45 -1.17 3.33
CA TRP A 67 -12.33 -1.05 2.18
C TRP A 67 -12.32 -2.33 1.33
N SER A 68 -13.52 -2.74 0.87
CA SER A 68 -13.71 -3.88 -0.03
C SER A 68 -14.34 -3.42 -1.33
N TRP A 69 -14.05 -4.12 -2.43
CA TRP A 69 -14.70 -3.86 -3.71
C TRP A 69 -16.19 -4.23 -3.63
N PRO A 70 -17.13 -3.28 -3.81
CA PRO A 70 -18.54 -3.48 -3.51
C PRO A 70 -19.19 -4.64 -4.29
N VAL A 71 -18.81 -4.82 -5.56
CA VAL A 71 -19.44 -5.81 -6.45
C VAL A 71 -19.07 -7.26 -6.10
N ARG A 72 -17.84 -7.48 -5.61
CA ARG A 72 -17.31 -8.82 -5.32
C ARG A 72 -17.05 -9.06 -3.84
N ASN A 73 -17.27 -8.07 -3.01
CA ASN A 73 -16.90 -8.08 -1.59
C ASN A 73 -15.42 -8.51 -1.36
N THR A 74 -14.56 -8.22 -2.33
CA THR A 74 -13.15 -8.59 -2.28
C THR A 74 -12.40 -7.56 -1.43
N PRO A 75 -11.64 -7.98 -0.41
CA PRO A 75 -10.87 -7.06 0.40
C PRO A 75 -9.77 -6.39 -0.45
N ILE A 76 -9.63 -5.09 -0.29
CA ILE A 76 -8.59 -4.29 -0.97
C ILE A 76 -7.59 -3.75 0.03
N THR A 77 -8.07 -3.38 1.22
CA THR A 77 -7.20 -2.84 2.27
C THR A 77 -7.43 -3.55 3.59
N ARG A 78 -6.36 -3.63 4.39
CA ARG A 78 -6.39 -4.14 5.76
C ARG A 78 -5.60 -3.23 6.68
N MET A 79 -5.91 -3.30 7.97
CA MET A 79 -5.09 -2.81 9.06
C MET A 79 -4.54 -4.03 9.81
N THR A 80 -3.27 -4.33 9.62
CA THR A 80 -2.59 -5.50 10.17
C THR A 80 -1.33 -5.05 10.92
N GLU A 81 -1.01 -5.71 12.03
CA GLU A 81 0.20 -5.40 12.81
C GLU A 81 1.47 -5.52 11.97
N GLY A 82 2.39 -4.59 12.14
CA GLY A 82 3.65 -4.51 11.42
C GLY A 82 3.58 -3.86 10.03
N TYR A 83 2.37 -3.61 9.51
CA TYR A 83 2.15 -2.98 8.22
C TYR A 83 1.65 -1.54 8.36
N PRO A 84 1.73 -0.72 7.30
CA PRO A 84 1.08 0.58 7.28
C PRO A 84 -0.45 0.45 7.38
N ILE A 85 -1.10 1.45 7.99
CA ILE A 85 -2.57 1.49 8.01
C ILE A 85 -3.13 1.49 6.60
N ALA A 86 -4.21 0.75 6.39
CA ALA A 86 -4.88 0.63 5.09
C ALA A 86 -3.95 0.13 3.96
N HIS A 87 -2.98 -0.73 4.30
CA HIS A 87 -2.13 -1.34 3.28
C HIS A 87 -2.98 -2.16 2.29
N PHE A 88 -2.54 -2.22 1.04
CA PHE A 88 -3.22 -2.98 0.02
C PHE A 88 -2.98 -4.48 0.22
N VAL A 89 -4.05 -5.25 0.03
CA VAL A 89 -4.01 -6.71 0.07
C VAL A 89 -4.54 -7.31 -1.23
N GLY A 90 -3.96 -8.43 -1.60
CA GLY A 90 -4.30 -9.17 -2.81
C GLY A 90 -3.40 -10.38 -2.98
N TYR A 91 -3.59 -11.11 -4.07
CA TYR A 91 -2.70 -12.19 -4.45
C TYR A 91 -1.37 -11.64 -4.94
N GLN A 92 -0.28 -12.27 -4.56
CA GLN A 92 1.05 -11.93 -5.07
C GLN A 92 1.23 -12.50 -6.47
N ALA A 93 1.65 -11.64 -7.41
CA ALA A 93 1.93 -12.03 -8.78
C ALA A 93 3.43 -12.32 -8.94
N ASP A 94 3.74 -13.43 -9.62
CA ASP A 94 5.10 -13.85 -9.99
C ASP A 94 5.32 -13.75 -11.52
N GLY A 95 4.61 -12.87 -12.18
CA GLY A 95 4.72 -12.62 -13.61
C GLY A 95 3.47 -12.99 -14.40
N ILE A 96 3.67 -13.24 -15.68
CA ILE A 96 2.61 -13.56 -16.64
C ILE A 96 3.04 -14.83 -17.37
N PHE A 97 2.15 -15.81 -17.49
CA PHE A 97 2.41 -17.00 -18.27
C PHE A 97 2.71 -16.67 -19.74
N GLN A 98 3.88 -17.09 -20.24
CA GLN A 98 4.29 -16.82 -21.61
C GLN A 98 3.90 -17.96 -22.57
N SER A 99 3.66 -19.16 -22.06
CA SER A 99 3.33 -20.34 -22.84
C SER A 99 2.46 -21.33 -22.08
N GLU A 100 1.81 -22.24 -22.80
CA GLU A 100 1.08 -23.35 -22.18
C GLU A 100 1.99 -24.24 -21.33
N ALA A 101 3.25 -24.40 -21.74
CA ALA A 101 4.23 -25.18 -20.97
C ALA A 101 4.48 -24.58 -19.58
N GLU A 102 4.49 -23.24 -19.47
CA GLU A 102 4.59 -22.57 -18.16
C GLU A 102 3.35 -22.79 -17.30
N VAL A 103 2.14 -22.76 -17.91
CA VAL A 103 0.90 -23.07 -17.18
C VAL A 103 0.96 -24.49 -16.62
N PHE A 104 1.34 -25.47 -17.44
CA PHE A 104 1.44 -26.88 -17.03
C PHE A 104 2.58 -27.15 -16.03
N SER A 105 3.57 -26.28 -15.96
CA SER A 105 4.65 -26.40 -14.99
C SER A 105 4.35 -25.71 -13.66
N HIS A 106 3.26 -24.94 -13.56
CA HIS A 106 2.84 -24.26 -12.36
C HIS A 106 2.00 -25.18 -11.47
N ILE A 107 2.69 -26.06 -10.77
CA ILE A 107 2.13 -27.18 -10.00
C ILE A 107 2.49 -27.05 -8.51
N ASN A 108 1.68 -27.64 -7.66
CA ASN A 108 1.97 -27.83 -6.24
C ASN A 108 2.93 -29.00 -6.01
N SER A 109 3.23 -29.29 -4.74
CA SER A 109 4.12 -30.39 -4.33
C SER A 109 3.59 -31.80 -4.68
N GLU A 110 2.29 -31.93 -4.93
CA GLU A 110 1.62 -33.19 -5.29
C GLU A 110 1.53 -33.39 -6.81
N GLY A 111 1.89 -32.35 -7.61
CA GLY A 111 1.88 -32.37 -9.07
C GLY A 111 0.58 -31.85 -9.66
N ASP A 112 -0.33 -31.30 -8.86
CA ASP A 112 -1.57 -30.69 -9.32
C ASP A 112 -1.36 -29.25 -9.75
N LEU A 113 -2.11 -28.80 -10.78
CA LEU A 113 -2.04 -27.44 -11.28
C LEU A 113 -2.59 -26.44 -10.26
N LEU A 114 -1.79 -25.43 -9.90
CA LEU A 114 -2.20 -24.34 -9.02
C LEU A 114 -3.23 -23.39 -9.68
N GLN A 115 -3.18 -23.23 -11.00
CA GLN A 115 -4.11 -22.41 -11.79
C GLN A 115 -4.58 -23.18 -13.04
N PRO A 116 -5.49 -24.16 -12.90
CA PRO A 116 -5.86 -25.07 -14.01
C PRO A 116 -6.56 -24.37 -15.18
N ASP A 117 -7.24 -23.24 -14.93
CA ASP A 117 -7.96 -22.48 -15.97
C ASP A 117 -7.11 -21.37 -16.61
N ALA A 118 -5.85 -21.21 -16.20
CA ALA A 118 -4.98 -20.19 -16.72
C ALA A 118 -4.54 -20.45 -18.16
N LYS A 119 -4.25 -19.39 -18.86
CA LYS A 119 -3.78 -19.40 -20.28
C LYS A 119 -2.57 -18.50 -20.42
N PRO A 120 -1.77 -18.66 -21.49
CA PRO A 120 -0.74 -17.68 -21.83
C PRO A 120 -1.32 -16.28 -21.92
N GLY A 121 -0.67 -15.32 -21.21
CA GLY A 121 -1.15 -13.96 -21.04
C GLY A 121 -1.84 -13.69 -19.68
N ASP A 122 -2.22 -14.72 -18.95
CA ASP A 122 -2.80 -14.56 -17.61
C ASP A 122 -1.70 -14.34 -16.56
N ILE A 123 -2.10 -13.70 -15.44
CA ILE A 123 -1.20 -13.47 -14.31
C ILE A 123 -0.93 -14.80 -13.59
N ARG A 124 0.35 -15.08 -13.33
CA ARG A 124 0.78 -16.17 -12.49
C ARG A 124 0.80 -15.70 -11.04
N PHE A 125 -0.01 -16.33 -10.18
CA PHE A 125 -0.06 -16.06 -8.76
C PHE A 125 0.78 -17.04 -7.97
N LEU A 126 1.24 -16.59 -6.79
CA LEU A 126 1.97 -17.43 -5.85
C LEU A 126 1.02 -18.05 -4.83
N ASP A 127 1.23 -19.33 -4.56
CA ASP A 127 0.76 -20.00 -3.36
C ASP A 127 1.69 -19.56 -2.21
N THR A 128 1.23 -18.60 -1.39
CA THR A 128 2.07 -17.93 -0.40
C THR A 128 2.16 -18.66 0.92
N ASN A 129 1.17 -19.51 1.20
CA ASN A 129 1.11 -20.34 2.41
C ASN A 129 1.54 -21.79 2.16
N GLU A 130 1.84 -22.15 0.89
CA GLU A 130 2.28 -23.47 0.44
C GLU A 130 1.28 -24.58 0.78
N ASP A 131 -0.03 -24.26 0.78
CA ASP A 131 -1.10 -25.24 1.02
C ASP A 131 -1.47 -26.07 -0.23
N GLY A 132 -0.91 -25.70 -1.37
CA GLY A 132 -1.12 -26.37 -2.65
C GLY A 132 -2.29 -25.85 -3.47
N ALA A 133 -2.90 -24.75 -3.07
CA ALA A 133 -4.03 -24.14 -3.78
C ALA A 133 -3.99 -22.60 -3.69
N ILE A 134 -4.21 -21.90 -4.77
CA ILE A 134 -4.34 -20.44 -4.75
C ILE A 134 -5.77 -20.06 -4.35
N ASN A 135 -5.91 -19.56 -3.13
CA ASN A 135 -7.20 -19.28 -2.51
C ASN A 135 -7.16 -17.99 -1.64
N SER A 136 -8.22 -17.73 -0.85
CA SER A 136 -8.30 -16.52 -0.01
C SER A 136 -7.22 -16.40 1.07
N ASP A 137 -6.58 -17.50 1.43
CA ASP A 137 -5.55 -17.53 2.47
C ASP A 137 -4.20 -17.03 1.95
N ASP A 138 -4.04 -16.96 0.59
CA ASP A 138 -2.91 -16.33 -0.09
C ASP A 138 -3.02 -14.80 -0.22
N ILE A 139 -4.13 -14.22 0.22
CA ILE A 139 -4.31 -12.77 0.19
C ILE A 139 -3.42 -12.12 1.24
N GLY A 140 -2.29 -11.61 0.79
CA GLY A 140 -1.27 -10.95 1.59
C GLY A 140 -1.07 -9.48 1.25
N HIS A 141 -0.04 -8.88 1.86
CA HIS A 141 0.36 -7.50 1.58
C HIS A 141 0.95 -7.35 0.18
N ILE A 142 0.36 -6.48 -0.66
CA ILE A 142 0.84 -6.19 -2.01
C ILE A 142 1.33 -4.76 -2.20
N GLY A 143 1.10 -3.87 -1.23
CA GLY A 143 1.55 -2.49 -1.33
C GLY A 143 1.03 -1.58 -0.23
N SER A 144 1.47 -0.33 -0.28
CA SER A 144 1.09 0.71 0.66
C SER A 144 0.59 1.95 -0.08
N PRO A 145 -0.49 2.60 0.38
CA PRO A 145 -0.93 3.89 -0.16
C PRO A 145 -0.02 5.05 0.25
N TRP A 146 0.89 4.82 1.18
CA TRP A 146 1.75 5.86 1.75
C TRP A 146 3.10 5.89 1.05
N PRO A 147 3.49 7.01 0.41
CA PRO A 147 4.82 7.16 -0.13
C PRO A 147 5.86 7.16 1.00
N LYS A 148 6.94 6.39 0.85
CA LYS A 148 8.03 6.36 1.83
C LYS A 148 8.91 7.62 1.77
N HIS A 149 9.00 8.22 0.59
CA HIS A 149 9.84 9.39 0.32
C HIS A 149 9.06 10.38 -0.52
N VAL A 150 9.09 11.64 -0.12
CA VAL A 150 8.55 12.76 -0.89
C VAL A 150 9.65 13.78 -1.08
N LEU A 151 9.86 14.19 -2.33
CA LEU A 151 10.84 15.19 -2.73
C LEU A 151 10.11 16.37 -3.36
N GLY A 152 10.51 17.57 -3.01
CA GLY A 152 10.04 18.78 -3.63
C GLY A 152 11.22 19.69 -4.00
N LEU A 153 11.16 20.31 -5.18
CA LEU A 153 12.11 21.32 -5.62
C LEU A 153 11.33 22.49 -6.18
N SER A 154 11.56 23.68 -5.63
CA SER A 154 11.05 24.91 -6.23
C SER A 154 12.19 25.83 -6.63
N LEU A 155 12.05 26.42 -7.81
CA LEU A 155 12.97 27.38 -8.41
C LEU A 155 12.22 28.64 -8.78
N ASN A 156 12.71 29.79 -8.33
CA ASN A 156 12.20 31.09 -8.75
C ASN A 156 13.39 31.95 -9.22
N LEU A 157 13.42 32.27 -10.49
CA LEU A 157 14.45 33.06 -11.15
C LEU A 157 13.86 34.38 -11.59
N LYS A 158 14.54 35.50 -11.25
CA LYS A 158 14.25 36.84 -11.75
C LYS A 158 15.47 37.42 -12.41
N TYR A 159 15.31 37.92 -13.63
CA TYR A 159 16.38 38.58 -14.37
C TYR A 159 15.82 39.64 -15.30
N LYS A 160 16.23 40.92 -15.11
CA LYS A 160 15.91 42.07 -16.00
C LYS A 160 14.45 42.13 -16.45
N GLY A 161 13.50 41.94 -15.51
CA GLY A 161 12.07 42.00 -15.81
C GLY A 161 11.45 40.65 -16.26
N PHE A 162 12.24 39.59 -16.42
CA PHE A 162 11.77 38.23 -16.64
C PHE A 162 11.67 37.48 -15.32
N ASP A 163 10.53 36.79 -15.09
CA ASP A 163 10.29 35.93 -13.98
C ASP A 163 10.04 34.50 -14.49
N PHE A 164 10.76 33.54 -13.93
CA PHE A 164 10.56 32.10 -14.18
C PHE A 164 10.35 31.38 -12.87
N SER A 165 9.32 30.55 -12.80
CA SER A 165 9.00 29.70 -11.64
C SER A 165 8.78 28.26 -12.08
N ALA A 166 9.37 27.31 -11.35
CA ALA A 166 9.19 25.88 -11.53
C ALA A 166 9.03 25.19 -10.16
N VAL A 167 8.18 24.18 -10.10
CA VAL A 167 7.94 23.33 -8.92
C VAL A 167 7.95 21.86 -9.33
#